data_1fd312dca30c881d0d8a08ea7072ecdb
#
_entry.id   1fd312dca30c881d0d8a08ea7072ecdb
#
_cell.length_a   1.000
_cell.length_b   1.000
_cell.length_c   1.000
_cell.angle_alpha   90.00
_cell.angle_beta   90.00
_cell.angle_gamma   90.00
#
_symmetry.space_group_name_H-M   'P 1'
#
loop_
_entity.id
_entity.type
_entity.pdbx_description
1 polymer ?
#
loop_
_entity_poly.entity_id
_entity_poly.type
_entity_poly.pdbx_seq_one_letter_code
_entity_poly.pdbx_strand_id
1 'polypeptide(L)'
;MNSNFAFLEIPLIKKLYELYKYSHKAILVFPKHERYSLGEKIETNILEAIELIFFANCQPKNFKEGYLIKANVKIETLKILFRLAMDNNFINDSQYIQNETYLQESGKMLSGWIKYLRSNFVQYADKNAENKNTKK
;
A
#
# COMPACT_ATOMS: atom_id res chain seq x y z
N MET A 1 -14.61 13.72 -17.58
CA MET A 1 -14.12 12.33 -17.70
C MET A 1 -12.84 12.05 -16.93
N ASN A 2 -11.96 13.01 -16.82
CA ASN A 2 -10.68 12.84 -16.12
C ASN A 2 -10.81 12.70 -14.60
N SER A 3 -11.88 13.21 -14.01
CA SER A 3 -12.13 13.13 -12.57
C SER A 3 -12.33 11.70 -12.07
N ASN A 4 -12.82 10.77 -12.92
CA ASN A 4 -13.06 9.38 -12.54
C ASN A 4 -11.78 8.57 -12.39
N PHE A 5 -10.66 9.08 -12.90
CA PHE A 5 -9.36 8.41 -12.83
C PHE A 5 -8.33 9.21 -12.02
N ALA A 6 -8.76 10.26 -11.31
CA ALA A 6 -7.87 11.12 -10.55
C ALA A 6 -7.09 10.35 -9.46
N PHE A 7 -7.70 9.33 -8.85
CA PHE A 7 -7.03 8.51 -7.85
C PHE A 7 -5.91 7.65 -8.43
N LEU A 8 -5.92 7.34 -9.73
CA LEU A 8 -4.82 6.61 -10.37
C LEU A 8 -3.59 7.51 -10.58
N GLU A 9 -3.75 8.83 -10.43
CA GLU A 9 -2.62 9.76 -10.46
C GLU A 9 -1.82 9.73 -9.15
N ILE A 10 -2.37 9.15 -8.08
CA ILE A 10 -1.62 8.91 -6.85
C ILE A 10 -0.65 7.77 -7.11
N PRO A 11 0.68 8.01 -7.12
CA PRO A 11 1.65 6.99 -7.56
C PRO A 11 1.55 5.67 -6.80
N LEU A 12 1.28 5.72 -5.50
CA LEU A 12 1.15 4.53 -4.67
C LEU A 12 -0.06 3.68 -5.08
N ILE A 13 -1.21 4.31 -5.32
CA ILE A 13 -2.42 3.61 -5.76
C ILE A 13 -2.18 2.98 -7.15
N LYS A 14 -1.55 3.74 -8.05
CA LYS A 14 -1.22 3.24 -9.39
C LYS A 14 -0.32 2.01 -9.31
N LYS A 15 0.67 2.03 -8.42
CA LYS A 15 1.60 0.91 -8.23
C LYS A 15 0.86 -0.35 -7.77
N LEU A 16 -0.03 -0.22 -6.79
CA LEU A 16 -0.82 -1.34 -6.28
C LEU A 16 -1.87 -1.82 -7.30
N TYR A 17 -2.42 -0.91 -8.08
CA TYR A 17 -3.32 -1.25 -9.18
C TYR A 17 -2.62 -2.14 -10.21
N GLU A 18 -1.40 -1.79 -10.58
CA GLU A 18 -0.61 -2.59 -11.52
C GLU A 18 -0.20 -3.93 -10.91
N LEU A 19 0.12 -3.97 -9.62
CA LEU A 19 0.38 -5.22 -8.90
C LEU A 19 -0.85 -6.13 -8.96
N TYR A 20 -2.04 -5.60 -8.75
CA TYR A 20 -3.27 -6.40 -8.83
C TYR A 20 -3.42 -7.03 -10.21
N LYS A 21 -3.24 -6.23 -11.27
CA LYS A 21 -3.36 -6.72 -12.65
C LYS A 21 -2.36 -7.83 -12.95
N TYR A 22 -1.12 -7.65 -12.52
CA TYR A 22 -0.06 -8.62 -12.72
C TYR A 22 -0.34 -9.91 -11.95
N SER A 23 -0.73 -9.79 -10.69
CA SER A 23 -1.01 -10.93 -9.81
C SER A 23 -2.26 -11.69 -10.23
N HIS A 24 -3.28 -10.98 -10.69
CA HIS A 24 -4.53 -11.59 -11.15
C HIS A 24 -4.28 -12.59 -12.28
N LYS A 25 -3.45 -12.24 -13.25
CA LYS A 25 -3.09 -13.12 -14.35
C LYS A 25 -2.42 -14.41 -13.85
N ALA A 26 -1.53 -14.29 -12.87
CA ALA A 26 -0.86 -15.45 -12.27
C ALA A 26 -1.85 -16.32 -11.49
N ILE A 27 -2.76 -15.70 -10.74
CA ILE A 27 -3.75 -16.41 -9.93
C ILE A 27 -4.73 -17.21 -10.78
N LEU A 28 -5.05 -16.74 -11.98
CA LEU A 28 -5.94 -17.47 -12.90
C LEU A 28 -5.40 -18.86 -13.27
N VAL A 29 -4.09 -19.06 -13.20
CA VAL A 29 -3.44 -20.35 -13.47
C VAL A 29 -3.07 -21.13 -12.21
N PHE A 30 -3.45 -20.65 -11.03
CA PHE A 30 -3.31 -21.40 -9.79
C PHE A 30 -4.16 -22.69 -9.85
N PRO A 31 -3.80 -23.74 -9.10
CA PRO A 31 -4.70 -24.87 -8.89
C PRO A 31 -6.07 -24.37 -8.41
N LYS A 32 -7.16 -24.97 -8.87
CA LYS A 32 -8.52 -24.50 -8.66
C LYS A 32 -8.83 -24.16 -7.19
N HIS A 33 -8.43 -25.04 -6.26
CA HIS A 33 -8.66 -24.81 -4.83
C HIS A 33 -7.91 -23.59 -4.31
N GLU A 34 -6.73 -23.33 -4.86
CA GLU A 34 -5.86 -22.25 -4.41
C GLU A 34 -6.28 -20.88 -4.93
N ARG A 35 -7.03 -20.85 -6.05
CA ARG A 35 -7.61 -19.56 -6.54
C ARG A 35 -8.55 -18.96 -5.52
N TYR A 36 -9.34 -19.80 -4.84
CA TYR A 36 -10.36 -19.38 -3.88
C TYR A 36 -9.85 -19.37 -2.45
N SER A 37 -8.60 -19.69 -2.23
CA SER A 37 -7.92 -19.69 -0.95
C SER A 37 -6.82 -18.64 -0.96
N LEU A 38 -5.58 -19.05 -1.29
CA LEU A 38 -4.43 -18.15 -1.32
C LEU A 38 -4.58 -17.03 -2.36
N GLY A 39 -5.09 -17.36 -3.54
CA GLY A 39 -5.30 -16.37 -4.62
C GLY A 39 -6.27 -15.28 -4.21
N GLU A 40 -7.39 -15.65 -3.64
CA GLU A 40 -8.39 -14.68 -3.13
C GLU A 40 -7.82 -13.81 -2.03
N LYS A 41 -7.03 -14.39 -1.12
CA LYS A 41 -6.38 -13.66 -0.03
C LYS A 41 -5.40 -12.61 -0.57
N ILE A 42 -4.62 -12.96 -1.58
CA ILE A 42 -3.70 -12.03 -2.24
C ILE A 42 -4.49 -10.86 -2.83
N GLU A 43 -5.50 -11.14 -3.64
CA GLU A 43 -6.30 -10.11 -4.30
C GLU A 43 -7.00 -9.20 -3.29
N THR A 44 -7.60 -9.78 -2.28
CA THR A 44 -8.31 -9.03 -1.22
C THR A 44 -7.36 -8.09 -0.48
N ASN A 45 -6.16 -8.56 -0.14
CA ASN A 45 -5.18 -7.71 0.56
C ASN A 45 -4.70 -6.55 -0.31
N ILE A 46 -4.52 -6.76 -1.62
CA ILE A 46 -4.15 -5.66 -2.53
C ILE A 46 -5.27 -4.62 -2.59
N LEU A 47 -6.51 -5.06 -2.76
CA LEU A 47 -7.67 -4.17 -2.85
C LEU A 47 -7.89 -3.40 -1.54
N GLU A 48 -7.73 -4.06 -0.40
CA GLU A 48 -7.85 -3.41 0.90
C GLU A 48 -6.73 -2.39 1.13
N ALA A 49 -5.50 -2.67 0.68
CA ALA A 49 -4.41 -1.70 0.74
C ALA A 49 -4.74 -0.46 -0.08
N ILE A 50 -5.25 -0.63 -1.29
CA ILE A 50 -5.69 0.48 -2.16
C ILE A 50 -6.78 1.30 -1.46
N GLU A 51 -7.77 0.63 -0.87
CA GLU A 51 -8.86 1.28 -0.16
C GLU A 51 -8.37 2.11 1.02
N LEU A 52 -7.46 1.56 1.83
CA LEU A 52 -6.89 2.26 2.98
C LEU A 52 -6.10 3.50 2.57
N ILE A 53 -5.34 3.41 1.47
CA ILE A 53 -4.59 4.55 0.94
C ILE A 53 -5.52 5.63 0.42
N PHE A 54 -6.58 5.22 -0.26
CA PHE A 54 -7.62 6.14 -0.73
C PHE A 54 -8.29 6.86 0.46
N PHE A 55 -8.67 6.12 1.50
CA PHE A 55 -9.22 6.71 2.72
C PHE A 55 -8.25 7.69 3.37
N ALA A 56 -6.96 7.32 3.46
CA ALA A 56 -5.94 8.20 4.00
C ALA A 56 -5.88 9.52 3.23
N ASN A 57 -5.94 9.44 1.89
CA ASN A 57 -5.88 10.63 1.04
C ASN A 57 -7.07 11.57 1.28
N CYS A 58 -8.22 11.02 1.67
CA CYS A 58 -9.45 11.80 1.91
C CYS A 58 -9.54 12.38 3.33
N GLN A 59 -8.63 12.00 4.23
CA GLN A 59 -8.67 12.41 5.63
C GLN A 59 -7.90 13.70 5.89
N PRO A 60 -8.25 14.46 6.95
CA PRO A 60 -7.38 15.53 7.45
C PRO A 60 -6.00 14.98 7.83
N LYS A 61 -4.99 15.84 7.78
CA LYS A 61 -3.57 15.47 7.98
C LYS A 61 -3.33 14.60 9.21
N ASN A 62 -3.93 14.95 10.34
CA ASN A 62 -3.71 14.25 11.61
C ASN A 62 -4.35 12.86 11.68
N PHE A 63 -5.21 12.51 10.73
CA PHE A 63 -5.86 11.19 10.68
C PHE A 63 -5.31 10.28 9.57
N LYS A 64 -4.45 10.81 8.69
CA LYS A 64 -3.92 10.05 7.56
C LYS A 64 -3.02 8.90 8.00
N GLU A 65 -2.16 9.13 8.98
CA GLU A 65 -1.14 8.16 9.38
C GLU A 65 -1.72 6.81 9.80
N GLY A 66 -2.82 6.81 10.56
CA GLY A 66 -3.46 5.57 11.01
C GLY A 66 -3.85 4.65 9.85
N TYR A 67 -4.42 5.22 8.79
CA TYR A 67 -4.79 4.45 7.60
C TYR A 67 -3.57 3.97 6.82
N LEU A 68 -2.51 4.78 6.77
CA LEU A 68 -1.27 4.41 6.08
C LEU A 68 -0.55 3.28 6.81
N ILE A 69 -0.55 3.27 8.14
CA ILE A 69 0.01 2.18 8.93
C ILE A 69 -0.73 0.88 8.66
N LYS A 70 -2.07 0.93 8.61
CA LYS A 70 -2.89 -0.24 8.27
C LYS A 70 -2.59 -0.75 6.85
N ALA A 71 -2.42 0.17 5.90
CA ALA A 71 -2.04 -0.20 4.54
C ALA A 71 -0.67 -0.88 4.50
N ASN A 72 0.27 -0.42 5.32
CA ASN A 72 1.60 -1.03 5.40
C ASN A 72 1.53 -2.48 5.91
N VAL A 73 0.64 -2.76 6.86
CA VAL A 73 0.40 -4.13 7.32
C VAL A 73 -0.07 -5.02 6.16
N LYS A 74 -0.95 -4.49 5.30
CA LYS A 74 -1.40 -5.23 4.11
C LYS A 74 -0.24 -5.52 3.16
N ILE A 75 0.63 -4.55 2.92
CA ILE A 75 1.81 -4.72 2.06
C ILE A 75 2.75 -5.79 2.64
N GLU A 76 3.01 -5.75 3.94
CA GLU A 76 3.86 -6.75 4.59
C GLU A 76 3.22 -8.15 4.55
N THR A 77 1.90 -8.23 4.74
CA THR A 77 1.15 -9.47 4.61
C THR A 77 1.27 -10.05 3.20
N LEU A 78 1.19 -9.20 2.17
CA LEU A 78 1.33 -9.62 0.78
C LEU A 78 2.70 -10.25 0.50
N LYS A 79 3.77 -9.74 1.11
CA LYS A 79 5.10 -10.34 0.98
C LYS A 79 5.09 -11.80 1.45
N ILE A 80 4.42 -12.07 2.56
CA ILE A 80 4.27 -13.43 3.10
C ILE A 80 3.45 -14.30 2.15
N LEU A 81 2.33 -13.79 1.66
CA LEU A 81 1.43 -14.54 0.78
C LEU A 81 2.09 -14.91 -0.55
N PHE A 82 2.84 -13.98 -1.16
CA PHE A 82 3.59 -14.28 -2.38
C PHE A 82 4.71 -15.29 -2.14
N ARG A 83 5.36 -15.24 -0.98
CA ARG A 83 6.36 -16.23 -0.62
C ARG A 83 5.74 -17.61 -0.51
N LEU A 84 4.56 -17.71 0.12
CA LEU A 84 3.81 -18.96 0.19
C LEU A 84 3.46 -19.49 -1.20
N ALA A 85 3.04 -18.60 -2.10
CA ALA A 85 2.72 -18.98 -3.48
C ALA A 85 3.95 -19.54 -4.20
N MET A 86 5.11 -18.92 -4.03
CA MET A 86 6.36 -19.39 -4.61
C MET A 86 6.78 -20.73 -4.03
N ASP A 87 6.76 -20.86 -2.71
CA ASP A 87 7.18 -22.09 -2.04
C ASP A 87 6.31 -23.29 -2.39
N ASN A 88 5.04 -23.03 -2.73
CA ASN A 88 4.10 -24.06 -3.19
C ASN A 88 4.10 -24.23 -4.71
N ASN A 89 4.99 -23.55 -5.41
CA ASN A 89 5.13 -23.61 -6.88
C ASN A 89 3.89 -23.13 -7.65
N PHE A 90 3.11 -22.23 -7.06
CA PHE A 90 1.96 -21.62 -7.76
C PHE A 90 2.39 -20.45 -8.64
N ILE A 91 3.52 -19.84 -8.34
CA ILE A 91 4.18 -18.82 -9.16
C ILE A 91 5.64 -19.22 -9.34
N ASN A 92 6.26 -18.76 -10.43
CA ASN A 92 7.68 -19.00 -10.70
C ASN A 92 8.55 -17.89 -10.07
N ASP A 93 9.86 -18.07 -10.14
CA ASP A 93 10.82 -17.12 -9.56
C ASP A 93 10.71 -15.73 -10.18
N SER A 94 10.49 -15.65 -11.49
CA SER A 94 10.34 -14.37 -12.19
C SER A 94 9.09 -13.62 -11.72
N GLN A 95 7.98 -14.31 -11.55
CA GLN A 95 6.74 -13.72 -11.03
C GLN A 95 6.91 -13.26 -9.58
N TYR A 96 7.61 -14.06 -8.77
CA TYR A 96 7.89 -13.71 -7.38
C TYR A 96 8.73 -12.42 -7.29
N ILE A 97 9.80 -12.35 -8.08
CA ILE A 97 10.69 -11.18 -8.10
C ILE A 97 9.92 -9.94 -8.56
N GLN A 98 9.07 -10.06 -9.57
CA GLN A 98 8.28 -8.93 -10.05
C GLN A 98 7.29 -8.45 -8.98
N ASN A 99 6.62 -9.35 -8.28
CA ASN A 99 5.72 -9.02 -7.19
C ASN A 99 6.45 -8.33 -6.04
N GLU A 100 7.63 -8.86 -5.68
CA GLU A 100 8.47 -8.25 -4.64
C GLU A 100 8.90 -6.83 -5.02
N THR A 101 9.24 -6.61 -6.30
CA THR A 101 9.61 -5.28 -6.79
C THR A 101 8.46 -4.29 -6.61
N TYR A 102 7.24 -4.66 -6.99
CA TYR A 102 6.05 -3.83 -6.78
C TYR A 102 5.83 -3.51 -5.30
N LEU A 103 5.99 -4.51 -4.43
CA LEU A 103 5.78 -4.35 -2.99
C LEU A 103 6.85 -3.50 -2.33
N GLN A 104 8.10 -3.66 -2.73
CA GLN A 104 9.20 -2.84 -2.22
C GLN A 104 9.03 -1.38 -2.61
N GLU A 105 8.70 -1.11 -3.86
CA GLU A 105 8.45 0.24 -4.35
C GLU A 105 7.25 0.87 -3.64
N SER A 106 6.16 0.11 -3.46
CA SER A 106 4.98 0.58 -2.73
C SER A 106 5.31 0.87 -1.27
N GLY A 107 6.09 0.01 -0.63
CA GLY A 107 6.52 0.19 0.75
C GLY A 107 7.37 1.44 0.92
N LYS A 108 8.27 1.73 -0.01
CA LYS A 108 9.08 2.95 0.01
C LYS A 108 8.23 4.21 -0.11
N MET A 109 7.27 4.20 -1.04
CA MET A 109 6.35 5.33 -1.22
C MET A 109 5.52 5.57 0.04
N LEU A 110 5.02 4.49 0.63
CA LEU A 110 4.20 4.55 1.84
C LEU A 110 5.01 5.07 3.04
N SER A 111 6.20 4.53 3.25
CA SER A 111 7.11 4.97 4.31
C SER A 111 7.50 6.43 4.14
N GLY A 112 7.76 6.86 2.92
CA GLY A 112 8.07 8.25 2.60
C GLY A 112 6.91 9.18 2.95
N TRP A 113 5.69 8.78 2.66
CA TRP A 113 4.50 9.57 2.98
C TRP A 113 4.30 9.68 4.49
N ILE A 114 4.43 8.58 5.22
CA ILE A 114 4.33 8.57 6.69
C ILE A 114 5.41 9.50 7.29
N LYS A 115 6.62 9.41 6.79
CA LYS A 115 7.75 10.24 7.25
C LYS A 115 7.47 11.73 7.00
N TYR A 116 6.93 12.07 5.84
CA TYR A 116 6.54 13.43 5.50
C TYR A 116 5.49 13.97 6.47
N LEU A 117 4.46 13.18 6.78
CA LEU A 117 3.41 13.58 7.72
C LEU A 117 3.96 13.83 9.13
N ARG A 118 4.86 12.97 9.59
CA ARG A 118 5.48 13.10 10.90
C ARG A 118 6.37 14.34 10.99
N SER A 119 7.14 14.62 9.95
CA SER A 119 8.01 15.81 9.89
C SER A 119 7.19 17.09 9.96
N ASN A 120 6.10 17.16 9.20
CA ASN A 120 5.23 18.33 9.18
C ASN A 120 4.53 18.54 10.51
N PHE A 121 4.13 17.47 11.19
CA PHE A 121 3.52 17.56 12.52
C PHE A 121 4.50 18.12 13.54
N VAL A 122 5.75 17.66 13.55
CA VAL A 122 6.79 18.14 14.46
C VAL A 122 7.06 19.62 14.21
N GLN A 123 7.22 20.05 12.95
CA GLN A 123 7.44 21.46 12.61
C GLN A 123 6.29 22.34 13.08
N TYR A 124 5.06 21.88 12.92
CA TYR A 124 3.88 22.63 13.36
C TYR A 124 3.83 22.75 14.89
N ALA A 125 4.15 21.70 15.61
CA ALA A 125 4.20 21.69 17.07
C ALA A 125 5.29 22.64 17.60
N ASP A 126 6.47 22.65 16.97
CA ASP A 126 7.59 23.53 17.32
C ASP A 126 7.23 25.00 17.10
N LYS A 127 6.61 25.33 15.96
CA LYS A 127 6.15 26.71 15.68
C LYS A 127 5.13 27.17 16.68
N ASN A 128 4.21 26.33 17.10
CA ASN A 128 3.20 26.67 18.11
C ASN A 128 3.83 26.84 19.48
N ALA A 129 4.85 26.08 19.86
CA ALA A 129 5.58 26.23 21.11
C ALA A 129 6.35 27.55 21.13
N GLU A 130 7.01 27.93 20.03
CA GLU A 130 7.72 29.20 19.88
C GLU A 130 6.75 30.39 20.01
N ASN A 131 5.60 30.33 19.33
CA ASN A 131 4.58 31.38 19.38
C ASN A 131 4.00 31.56 20.80
N LYS A 132 3.87 30.48 21.57
CA LYS A 132 3.42 30.58 22.97
C LYS A 132 4.47 31.21 23.87
N ASN A 133 5.76 31.00 23.62
CA ASN A 133 6.85 31.59 24.36
C ASN A 133 7.04 33.09 24.06
N THR A 134 6.71 33.52 22.83
CA THR A 134 6.83 34.94 22.45
C THR A 134 5.65 35.80 22.93
N LYS A 135 4.55 35.20 23.37
CA LYS A 135 3.37 35.93 23.91
C LYS A 135 3.44 36.18 25.41
N LYS A 136 4.51 35.76 26.04
CA LYS A 136 4.80 36.08 27.44
C LYS A 136 5.76 37.26 27.52
#